data_5599891ba1d9286150b858bfecc949e0
#
_entry.id   5599891ba1d9286150b858bfecc949e0
#
_cell.length_a   1.000
_cell.length_b   1.000
_cell.length_c   1.000
_cell.angle_alpha   90.00
_cell.angle_beta   90.00
_cell.angle_gamma   90.00
#
_symmetry.space_group_name_H-M   'P 1'
#
loop_
_entity.id
_entity.type
_entity.pdbx_description
1 polymer ?
#
loop_
_entity_poly.entity_id
_entity_poly.type
_entity_poly.pdbx_seq_one_letter_code
_entity_poly.pdbx_strand_id
1 'polypeptide(L)'
;MTGALPSRNQGPHGQLSDRTRLTSMTHNPIRPWRNIERRKSRQIHVGKVLVGGDAPISVQTMTNTPTPDVAATLAQIERAADAGVDIVRVSCPDVDSTAAFSAITKGSPVPLVADIHFHYKRGIEAAEAGAACLRINPGNIGAIDRVKEVVSAARNNGCSIRIGVNGGSLERHLLEKYGEPCPDAMVESALGHARILDDLGFHDYKISVKASDTFMAVAAYQQLAEATNAPLHLGITEAGGRRIGTVKSSIGMGNLLWMGIGDTIRVSLSDDPVEEVKVGFDMLKSLGLRTRGVNIISCPSCSRQGFDVISTVKTLEERLAHIAEPITLSIIGCVVNGPGEAAMTDLGFTGGGKESGMMYVSGRPDHKLSNADMVDHIVEQVEQKAERLRLQRAAETVAAE
;
A
#
# COMPACT_ATOMS: atom_id res chain seq x y z
N MET A 1 16.15 -33.69 74.70
CA MET A 1 16.78 -32.38 75.01
C MET A 1 16.46 -31.41 73.89
N THR A 2 15.67 -30.47 74.22
CA THR A 2 15.06 -29.46 73.38
C THR A 2 16.08 -28.37 73.00
N GLY A 3 16.17 -28.04 71.71
CA GLY A 3 16.98 -26.94 71.22
C GLY A 3 16.09 -26.06 70.27
N ALA A 4 15.76 -24.87 70.78
CA ALA A 4 14.88 -23.88 70.14
C ALA A 4 15.52 -23.21 68.94
N LEU A 5 14.70 -22.94 67.91
CA LEU A 5 15.00 -22.11 66.73
C LEU A 5 14.93 -20.61 67.11
N PRO A 6 15.81 -19.77 66.59
CA PRO A 6 15.71 -18.31 66.80
C PRO A 6 14.72 -17.68 65.83
N SER A 7 14.00 -16.69 66.35
CA SER A 7 12.99 -15.84 65.72
C SER A 7 13.49 -15.03 64.52
N ARG A 8 12.66 -14.97 63.47
CA ARG A 8 12.80 -14.04 62.34
C ARG A 8 12.55 -12.62 62.79
N ASN A 9 13.55 -11.79 62.54
CA ASN A 9 13.46 -10.34 62.66
C ASN A 9 12.80 -9.79 61.42
N GLN A 10 11.66 -9.13 61.57
CA GLN A 10 10.99 -8.38 60.52
C GLN A 10 11.64 -7.00 60.38
N GLY A 11 12.29 -6.72 59.25
CA GLY A 11 12.75 -5.39 58.87
C GLY A 11 11.65 -4.66 58.03
N PRO A 12 11.66 -3.31 57.99
CA PRO A 12 10.50 -2.54 57.61
C PRO A 12 10.23 -2.53 56.08
N HIS A 13 8.96 -2.49 55.76
CA HIS A 13 8.35 -2.39 54.44
C HIS A 13 8.92 -1.23 53.60
N GLY A 14 9.74 -1.60 52.58
CA GLY A 14 10.04 -0.78 51.42
C GLY A 14 9.20 -1.19 50.22
N GLN A 15 7.90 -1.04 50.32
CA GLN A 15 6.99 -1.29 49.19
C GLN A 15 6.32 -0.01 48.72
N LEU A 16 7.07 0.85 48.01
CA LEU A 16 6.47 2.01 47.33
C LEU A 16 7.20 2.44 46.04
N SER A 17 8.19 1.64 45.55
CA SER A 17 8.90 1.99 44.32
C SER A 17 8.49 1.18 43.08
N ASP A 18 7.78 0.05 43.26
CA ASP A 18 7.44 -0.85 42.11
C ASP A 18 6.15 -0.47 41.39
N ARG A 19 5.21 0.22 42.05
CA ARG A 19 3.99 0.67 41.35
C ARG A 19 4.23 1.81 40.38
N THR A 20 5.23 2.63 40.59
CA THR A 20 5.60 3.75 39.69
C THR A 20 6.40 3.25 38.48
N ARG A 21 7.11 2.14 38.58
CA ARG A 21 7.78 1.52 37.42
C ARG A 21 6.82 0.77 36.50
N LEU A 22 5.77 0.17 37.05
CA LEU A 22 4.71 -0.48 36.25
C LEU A 22 3.84 0.52 35.49
N THR A 23 3.63 1.73 36.01
CA THR A 23 2.88 2.77 35.31
C THR A 23 3.70 3.46 34.20
N SER A 24 5.04 3.46 34.28
CA SER A 24 5.91 3.94 33.18
C SER A 24 6.11 2.90 32.09
N MET A 25 5.85 1.62 32.37
CA MET A 25 5.83 0.53 31.37
C MET A 25 4.49 0.41 30.64
N THR A 26 3.50 1.20 30.99
CA THR A 26 2.21 1.24 30.27
C THR A 26 2.25 2.07 28.97
N HIS A 27 3.35 2.76 28.66
CA HIS A 27 3.70 3.07 27.28
C HIS A 27 4.37 1.85 26.66
N ASN A 28 3.63 0.76 26.70
CA ASN A 28 3.97 -0.45 26.02
C ASN A 28 4.16 -0.16 24.52
N PRO A 29 5.30 -0.52 23.92
CA PRO A 29 5.47 -0.48 22.48
C PRO A 29 4.51 -1.41 21.73
N ILE A 30 3.72 -2.24 22.41
CA ILE A 30 2.61 -2.98 21.82
C ILE A 30 1.52 -1.97 21.49
N ARG A 31 1.38 -1.69 20.20
CA ARG A 31 0.30 -0.85 19.68
C ARG A 31 -1.06 -1.37 20.13
N PRO A 32 -2.02 -0.51 20.42
CA PRO A 32 -3.41 -0.93 20.52
C PRO A 32 -3.74 -1.71 19.26
N TRP A 33 -4.23 -2.92 19.42
CA TRP A 33 -4.55 -3.74 18.26
C TRP A 33 -5.57 -3.03 17.35
N ARG A 34 -5.40 -3.16 16.02
CA ARG A 34 -6.15 -2.48 14.97
C ARG A 34 -6.00 -0.95 14.89
N ASN A 35 -5.12 -0.32 15.65
CA ASN A 35 -4.88 1.10 15.51
C ASN A 35 -3.47 1.35 15.00
N ILE A 36 -3.36 1.81 13.75
CA ILE A 36 -2.10 2.28 13.17
C ILE A 36 -2.12 3.80 13.16
N GLU A 37 -1.31 4.39 14.01
CA GLU A 37 -1.11 5.82 14.05
C GLU A 37 -0.16 6.22 12.92
N ARG A 38 -0.70 6.88 11.89
CA ARG A 38 0.10 7.28 10.73
C ARG A 38 1.00 8.46 11.05
N ARG A 39 2.24 8.40 10.53
CA ARG A 39 3.17 9.54 10.57
C ARG A 39 2.52 10.74 9.89
N LYS A 40 2.58 11.89 10.55
CA LYS A 40 2.11 13.15 9.95
C LYS A 40 3.10 13.62 8.90
N SER A 41 2.67 13.60 7.64
CA SER A 41 3.42 14.12 6.51
C SER A 41 2.71 15.36 5.95
N ARG A 42 3.44 16.19 5.21
CA ARG A 42 2.83 17.29 4.47
C ARG A 42 1.97 16.71 3.34
N GLN A 43 0.85 17.36 3.03
CA GLN A 43 0.00 16.93 1.93
C GLN A 43 0.48 17.56 0.60
N ILE A 44 0.50 16.76 -0.46
CA ILE A 44 0.79 17.17 -1.82
C ILE A 44 -0.28 16.64 -2.79
N HIS A 45 -0.22 17.07 -4.04
CA HIS A 45 -1.12 16.61 -5.09
C HIS A 45 -0.40 15.79 -6.17
N VAL A 46 -1.08 14.76 -6.69
CA VAL A 46 -0.72 14.09 -7.93
C VAL A 46 -1.96 14.15 -8.83
N GLY A 47 -2.08 15.23 -9.59
CA GLY A 47 -3.34 15.58 -10.23
C GLY A 47 -4.47 15.71 -9.20
N LYS A 48 -5.55 14.96 -9.38
CA LYS A 48 -6.68 14.92 -8.44
C LYS A 48 -6.46 14.09 -7.17
N VAL A 49 -5.36 13.34 -7.08
CA VAL A 49 -5.08 12.44 -5.94
C VAL A 49 -4.26 13.17 -4.90
N LEU A 50 -4.80 13.28 -3.69
CA LEU A 50 -4.09 13.77 -2.51
C LEU A 50 -3.14 12.71 -2.00
N VAL A 51 -1.92 13.09 -1.62
CA VAL A 51 -0.88 12.20 -1.07
C VAL A 51 -0.27 12.85 0.16
N GLY A 52 -0.21 12.11 1.26
CA GLY A 52 0.25 12.63 2.55
C GLY A 52 -0.85 13.27 3.39
N GLY A 53 -0.50 13.79 4.54
CA GLY A 53 -1.47 14.25 5.54
C GLY A 53 -2.42 13.13 5.96
N ASP A 54 -3.71 13.43 6.00
CA ASP A 54 -4.76 12.48 6.33
C ASP A 54 -5.34 11.75 5.10
N ALA A 55 -4.81 12.02 3.89
CA ALA A 55 -5.26 11.38 2.67
C ALA A 55 -5.11 9.84 2.73
N PRO A 56 -6.00 9.07 2.11
CA PRO A 56 -5.85 7.64 2.00
C PRO A 56 -4.51 7.27 1.33
N ILE A 57 -3.88 6.17 1.77
CA ILE A 57 -2.65 5.68 1.15
C ILE A 57 -2.96 5.28 -0.29
N SER A 58 -2.32 5.92 -1.26
CA SER A 58 -2.57 5.65 -2.67
C SER A 58 -1.78 4.46 -3.20
N VAL A 59 -2.41 3.68 -4.07
CA VAL A 59 -1.79 2.55 -4.76
C VAL A 59 -1.38 3.00 -6.15
N GLN A 60 -0.09 2.84 -6.47
CA GLN A 60 0.47 3.13 -7.78
C GLN A 60 0.97 1.86 -8.45
N THR A 61 0.83 1.77 -9.79
CA THR A 61 1.52 0.80 -10.63
C THR A 61 2.32 1.48 -11.74
N MET A 62 2.88 0.72 -12.65
CA MET A 62 3.64 1.22 -13.79
C MET A 62 3.34 0.39 -15.03
N THR A 63 3.18 1.05 -16.18
CA THR A 63 3.05 0.36 -17.45
C THR A 63 4.36 -0.35 -17.85
N ASN A 64 4.23 -1.47 -18.54
CA ASN A 64 5.35 -2.21 -19.13
C ASN A 64 5.29 -2.28 -20.66
N THR A 65 4.30 -1.59 -21.26
CA THR A 65 4.21 -1.39 -22.71
C THR A 65 5.22 -0.36 -23.19
N PRO A 66 5.72 -0.45 -24.44
CA PRO A 66 6.46 0.65 -25.06
C PRO A 66 5.59 1.92 -25.08
N THR A 67 6.07 2.99 -24.48
CA THR A 67 5.29 4.24 -24.36
C THR A 67 4.83 4.83 -25.70
N PRO A 68 5.61 4.75 -26.81
CA PRO A 68 5.14 5.20 -28.12
C PRO A 68 3.91 4.44 -28.65
N ASP A 69 3.64 3.21 -28.15
CA ASP A 69 2.38 2.52 -28.45
C ASP A 69 1.28 3.02 -27.51
N VAL A 70 0.67 4.13 -27.92
CA VAL A 70 -0.40 4.82 -27.17
C VAL A 70 -1.58 3.89 -26.90
N ALA A 71 -1.99 3.09 -27.88
CA ALA A 71 -3.16 2.23 -27.74
C ALA A 71 -2.94 1.11 -26.71
N ALA A 72 -1.82 0.42 -26.81
CA ALA A 72 -1.46 -0.63 -25.85
C ALA A 72 -1.26 -0.07 -24.43
N THR A 73 -0.64 1.12 -24.33
CA THR A 73 -0.40 1.78 -23.03
C THR A 73 -1.72 2.22 -22.39
N LEU A 74 -2.64 2.82 -23.14
CA LEU A 74 -3.97 3.18 -22.63
C LEU A 74 -4.78 1.95 -22.19
N ALA A 75 -4.82 0.89 -23.01
CA ALA A 75 -5.51 -0.34 -22.64
C ALA A 75 -4.95 -0.95 -21.33
N GLN A 76 -3.64 -0.86 -21.09
CA GLN A 76 -3.05 -1.33 -19.84
C GLN A 76 -3.40 -0.41 -18.67
N ILE A 77 -3.44 0.91 -18.87
CA ILE A 77 -3.87 1.89 -17.86
C ILE A 77 -5.34 1.66 -17.48
N GLU A 78 -6.23 1.42 -18.46
CA GLU A 78 -7.65 1.13 -18.23
C GLU A 78 -7.83 -0.12 -17.36
N ARG A 79 -7.17 -1.24 -17.68
CA ARG A 79 -7.21 -2.44 -16.85
C ARG A 79 -6.71 -2.20 -15.42
N ALA A 80 -5.66 -1.39 -15.25
CA ALA A 80 -5.17 -1.02 -13.93
C ALA A 80 -6.17 -0.11 -13.18
N ALA A 81 -6.86 0.79 -13.89
CA ALA A 81 -7.91 1.64 -13.33
C ALA A 81 -9.13 0.83 -12.88
N ASP A 82 -9.55 -0.16 -13.66
CA ASP A 82 -10.63 -1.11 -13.29
C ASP A 82 -10.26 -1.89 -12.01
N ALA A 83 -8.99 -2.28 -11.87
CA ALA A 83 -8.48 -2.88 -10.65
C ALA A 83 -8.40 -1.89 -9.47
N GLY A 84 -8.60 -0.58 -9.73
CA GLY A 84 -8.69 0.47 -8.71
C GLY A 84 -7.42 1.23 -8.43
N VAL A 85 -6.41 1.19 -9.32
CA VAL A 85 -5.20 1.98 -9.16
C VAL A 85 -5.52 3.47 -9.04
N ASP A 86 -4.82 4.17 -8.16
CA ASP A 86 -5.01 5.62 -8.00
C ASP A 86 -4.13 6.43 -8.94
N ILE A 87 -2.93 5.93 -9.24
CA ILE A 87 -1.88 6.62 -9.99
C ILE A 87 -1.15 5.60 -10.87
N VAL A 88 -0.86 5.94 -12.11
CA VAL A 88 -0.05 5.09 -13.00
C VAL A 88 1.22 5.84 -13.41
N ARG A 89 2.36 5.13 -13.40
CA ARG A 89 3.64 5.65 -13.89
C ARG A 89 3.92 5.11 -15.29
N VAL A 90 4.36 6.01 -16.17
CA VAL A 90 4.70 5.74 -17.57
C VAL A 90 6.15 6.16 -17.80
N SER A 91 6.94 5.34 -18.45
CA SER A 91 8.35 5.65 -18.76
C SER A 91 8.47 6.64 -19.91
N CYS A 92 9.30 7.68 -19.75
CA CYS A 92 9.56 8.69 -20.76
C CYS A 92 11.07 8.82 -20.99
N PRO A 93 11.75 7.81 -21.58
CA PRO A 93 13.18 7.81 -21.76
C PRO A 93 13.66 8.70 -22.91
N ASP A 94 12.84 8.94 -23.91
CA ASP A 94 13.19 9.58 -25.19
C ASP A 94 12.09 10.53 -25.71
N VAL A 95 12.35 11.14 -26.87
CA VAL A 95 11.47 12.13 -27.53
C VAL A 95 10.14 11.48 -27.96
N ASP A 96 10.20 10.28 -28.51
CA ASP A 96 9.02 9.60 -29.03
C ASP A 96 8.07 9.25 -27.88
N SER A 97 8.62 8.84 -26.74
CA SER A 97 7.87 8.58 -25.52
C SER A 97 7.19 9.85 -24.97
N THR A 98 7.89 10.99 -24.92
CA THR A 98 7.29 12.25 -24.46
C THR A 98 6.27 12.81 -25.45
N ALA A 99 6.46 12.62 -26.75
CA ALA A 99 5.47 12.99 -27.77
C ALA A 99 4.19 12.17 -27.61
N ALA A 100 4.30 10.85 -27.41
CA ALA A 100 3.16 9.97 -27.16
C ALA A 100 2.46 10.26 -25.83
N PHE A 101 3.19 10.72 -24.82
CA PHE A 101 2.68 10.94 -23.47
C PHE A 101 1.51 11.94 -23.42
N SER A 102 1.50 12.95 -24.29
CA SER A 102 0.38 13.91 -24.37
C SER A 102 -0.96 13.24 -24.78
N ALA A 103 -0.91 12.28 -25.68
CA ALA A 103 -2.11 11.52 -26.05
C ALA A 103 -2.53 10.57 -24.93
N ILE A 104 -1.55 9.95 -24.25
CA ILE A 104 -1.80 9.02 -23.15
C ILE A 104 -2.42 9.78 -21.95
N THR A 105 -1.92 10.98 -21.59
CA THR A 105 -2.49 11.76 -20.48
C THR A 105 -3.93 12.19 -20.74
N LYS A 106 -4.27 12.54 -21.99
CA LYS A 106 -5.64 12.92 -22.37
C LYS A 106 -6.63 11.75 -22.32
N GLY A 107 -6.17 10.54 -22.62
CA GLY A 107 -7.00 9.33 -22.62
C GLY A 107 -7.04 8.60 -21.28
N SER A 108 -6.17 8.94 -20.34
CA SER A 108 -6.06 8.22 -19.06
C SER A 108 -7.17 8.59 -18.07
N PRO A 109 -7.88 7.63 -17.47
CA PRO A 109 -8.87 7.88 -16.41
C PRO A 109 -8.23 8.27 -15.06
N VAL A 110 -6.93 8.04 -14.90
CA VAL A 110 -6.17 8.27 -13.65
C VAL A 110 -4.96 9.20 -13.91
N PRO A 111 -4.49 9.94 -12.90
CA PRO A 111 -3.31 10.79 -13.04
C PRO A 111 -2.06 9.98 -13.34
N LEU A 112 -1.21 10.54 -14.21
CA LEU A 112 0.01 9.87 -14.68
C LEU A 112 1.27 10.50 -14.09
N VAL A 113 2.23 9.64 -13.74
CA VAL A 113 3.59 10.00 -13.37
C VAL A 113 4.51 9.73 -14.55
N ALA A 114 5.19 10.76 -15.06
CA ALA A 114 6.23 10.57 -16.06
C ALA A 114 7.55 10.18 -15.39
N ASP A 115 8.12 9.04 -15.80
CA ASP A 115 9.39 8.54 -15.27
C ASP A 115 10.56 9.02 -16.13
N ILE A 116 11.30 10.00 -15.61
CA ILE A 116 12.41 10.66 -16.29
C ILE A 116 13.73 10.17 -15.72
N HIS A 117 14.62 9.65 -16.57
CA HIS A 117 15.89 9.05 -16.14
C HIS A 117 17.07 10.03 -16.20
N PHE A 118 17.41 10.53 -17.39
CA PHE A 118 18.66 11.29 -17.59
C PHE A 118 18.47 12.64 -18.26
N HIS A 119 17.47 12.78 -19.13
CA HIS A 119 17.32 13.97 -19.97
C HIS A 119 16.31 14.96 -19.38
N TYR A 120 16.80 16.06 -18.81
CA TYR A 120 15.98 17.09 -18.19
C TYR A 120 14.88 17.64 -19.12
N LYS A 121 15.15 17.73 -20.45
CA LYS A 121 14.16 18.18 -21.43
C LYS A 121 12.94 17.26 -21.48
N ARG A 122 13.11 15.95 -21.27
CA ARG A 122 11.98 15.01 -21.16
C ARG A 122 11.08 15.34 -19.99
N GLY A 123 11.66 15.82 -18.87
CA GLY A 123 10.91 16.29 -17.72
C GLY A 123 10.06 17.53 -18.03
N ILE A 124 10.63 18.49 -18.76
CA ILE A 124 9.91 19.71 -19.19
C ILE A 124 8.76 19.33 -20.13
N GLU A 125 9.05 18.58 -21.18
CA GLU A 125 8.07 18.12 -22.17
C GLU A 125 6.94 17.30 -21.53
N ALA A 126 7.26 16.42 -20.57
CA ALA A 126 6.26 15.63 -19.88
C ALA A 126 5.35 16.49 -18.97
N ALA A 127 5.91 17.49 -18.28
CA ALA A 127 5.12 18.45 -17.50
C ALA A 127 4.15 19.24 -18.40
N GLU A 128 4.63 19.75 -19.54
CA GLU A 128 3.83 20.46 -20.54
C GLU A 128 2.77 19.56 -21.20
N ALA A 129 3.06 18.24 -21.32
CA ALA A 129 2.14 17.25 -21.83
C ALA A 129 1.06 16.80 -20.80
N GLY A 130 1.05 17.38 -19.59
CA GLY A 130 0.02 17.13 -18.58
C GLY A 130 0.38 16.03 -17.57
N ALA A 131 1.65 15.74 -17.33
CA ALA A 131 2.06 14.87 -16.23
C ALA A 131 1.55 15.43 -14.90
N ALA A 132 0.93 14.57 -14.09
CA ALA A 132 0.51 14.93 -12.74
C ALA A 132 1.68 14.93 -11.74
N CYS A 133 2.74 14.17 -12.06
CA CYS A 133 3.97 14.12 -11.27
C CYS A 133 5.14 13.72 -12.16
N LEU A 134 6.31 14.30 -11.92
CA LEU A 134 7.56 13.85 -12.53
C LEU A 134 8.33 12.97 -11.54
N ARG A 135 8.72 11.79 -11.94
CA ARG A 135 9.72 11.03 -11.19
C ARG A 135 11.09 11.36 -11.74
N ILE A 136 11.91 11.93 -10.90
CA ILE A 136 13.30 12.26 -11.23
C ILE A 136 14.25 11.79 -10.12
N ASN A 137 15.51 11.64 -10.49
CA ASN A 137 16.62 11.71 -9.55
C ASN A 137 17.41 12.96 -9.91
N PRO A 138 17.36 14.05 -9.10
CA PRO A 138 18.06 15.31 -9.42
C PRO A 138 19.54 15.12 -9.71
N GLY A 139 20.20 14.16 -9.06
CA GLY A 139 21.60 13.81 -9.33
C GLY A 139 21.85 13.31 -10.76
N ASN A 140 20.88 12.62 -11.37
CA ASN A 140 20.97 12.11 -12.73
C ASN A 140 20.62 13.18 -13.79
N ILE A 141 19.87 14.21 -13.39
CA ILE A 141 19.51 15.34 -14.27
C ILE A 141 20.73 16.21 -14.59
N GLY A 142 21.72 16.26 -13.67
CA GLY A 142 22.99 16.95 -13.83
C GLY A 142 23.01 18.35 -13.19
N ALA A 143 23.51 19.36 -13.92
CA ALA A 143 23.72 20.69 -13.36
C ALA A 143 22.46 21.30 -12.74
N ILE A 144 22.63 22.05 -11.64
CA ILE A 144 21.57 22.69 -10.89
C ILE A 144 20.63 23.54 -11.75
N ASP A 145 21.14 24.18 -12.79
CA ASP A 145 20.31 25.03 -13.67
C ASP A 145 19.31 24.18 -14.47
N ARG A 146 19.67 22.95 -14.87
CA ARG A 146 18.74 22.01 -15.50
C ARG A 146 17.65 21.54 -14.53
N VAL A 147 18.00 21.34 -13.27
CA VAL A 147 17.02 21.01 -12.21
C VAL A 147 16.06 22.19 -12.03
N LYS A 148 16.55 23.44 -12.05
CA LYS A 148 15.71 24.66 -11.99
C LYS A 148 14.70 24.73 -13.16
N GLU A 149 15.15 24.39 -14.37
CA GLU A 149 14.24 24.37 -15.54
C GLU A 149 13.12 23.33 -15.36
N VAL A 150 13.44 22.11 -14.90
CA VAL A 150 12.46 21.06 -14.64
C VAL A 150 11.48 21.48 -13.51
N VAL A 151 11.99 22.06 -12.43
CA VAL A 151 11.18 22.56 -11.31
C VAL A 151 10.27 23.69 -11.76
N SER A 152 10.76 24.59 -12.61
CA SER A 152 9.97 25.68 -13.17
C SER A 152 8.84 25.16 -14.06
N ALA A 153 9.13 24.18 -14.92
CA ALA A 153 8.12 23.53 -15.76
C ALA A 153 7.07 22.80 -14.91
N ALA A 154 7.51 22.07 -13.87
CA ALA A 154 6.61 21.38 -12.95
C ALA A 154 5.67 22.37 -12.24
N ARG A 155 6.21 23.47 -11.71
CA ARG A 155 5.44 24.53 -11.04
C ARG A 155 4.41 25.17 -11.97
N ASN A 156 4.82 25.52 -13.19
CA ASN A 156 3.96 26.18 -14.16
C ASN A 156 2.80 25.31 -14.65
N ASN A 157 2.95 23.99 -14.58
CA ASN A 157 1.94 23.02 -15.01
C ASN A 157 1.23 22.31 -13.83
N GLY A 158 1.41 22.76 -12.59
CA GLY A 158 0.78 22.15 -11.42
C GLY A 158 1.19 20.69 -11.20
N CYS A 159 2.41 20.34 -11.61
CA CYS A 159 2.95 18.98 -11.55
C CYS A 159 3.81 18.81 -10.29
N SER A 160 3.53 17.81 -9.49
CA SER A 160 4.38 17.47 -8.35
C SER A 160 5.66 16.73 -8.77
N ILE A 161 6.61 16.60 -7.87
CA ILE A 161 7.86 15.87 -8.14
C ILE A 161 8.00 14.69 -7.17
N ARG A 162 8.48 13.56 -7.68
CA ARG A 162 8.95 12.46 -6.85
C ARG A 162 10.47 12.29 -6.98
N ILE A 163 11.16 12.54 -5.87
CA ILE A 163 12.58 12.19 -5.72
C ILE A 163 12.68 10.67 -5.59
N GLY A 164 13.42 10.03 -6.50
CA GLY A 164 13.54 8.58 -6.53
C GLY A 164 14.98 8.12 -6.37
N VAL A 165 15.37 7.75 -5.15
CA VAL A 165 16.67 7.13 -4.86
C VAL A 165 16.54 5.62 -4.86
N ASN A 166 17.49 4.93 -5.50
CA ASN A 166 17.60 3.47 -5.48
C ASN A 166 18.99 3.10 -4.99
N GLY A 167 19.10 2.09 -4.12
CA GLY A 167 20.39 1.61 -3.61
C GLY A 167 21.36 1.18 -4.71
N GLY A 168 20.86 0.63 -5.83
CA GLY A 168 21.68 0.22 -6.96
C GLY A 168 22.19 1.35 -7.88
N SER A 169 21.79 2.61 -7.62
CA SER A 169 22.18 3.78 -8.47
C SER A 169 22.49 5.02 -7.65
N LEU A 170 23.17 4.83 -6.52
CA LEU A 170 23.64 5.92 -5.67
C LEU A 170 24.77 6.71 -6.37
N GLU A 171 24.91 7.98 -6.01
CA GLU A 171 25.93 8.88 -6.49
C GLU A 171 27.32 8.39 -6.09
N ARG A 172 28.29 8.56 -7.01
CA ARG A 172 29.64 8.07 -6.84
C ARG A 172 30.32 8.59 -5.56
N HIS A 173 30.12 9.86 -5.22
CA HIS A 173 30.71 10.46 -4.01
C HIS A 173 30.17 9.84 -2.71
N LEU A 174 28.90 9.38 -2.70
CA LEU A 174 28.33 8.65 -1.57
C LEU A 174 28.89 7.23 -1.47
N LEU A 175 29.05 6.55 -2.61
CA LEU A 175 29.70 5.22 -2.62
C LEU A 175 31.16 5.31 -2.15
N GLU A 176 31.90 6.37 -2.53
CA GLU A 176 33.26 6.62 -2.03
C GLU A 176 33.28 6.93 -0.52
N LYS A 177 32.28 7.66 -0.01
CA LYS A 177 32.16 8.00 1.42
C LYS A 177 31.80 6.81 2.30
N TYR A 178 30.83 5.99 1.86
CA TYR A 178 30.26 4.91 2.67
C TYR A 178 30.84 3.51 2.34
N GLY A 179 31.55 3.38 1.23
CA GLY A 179 32.15 2.13 0.77
C GLY A 179 31.19 1.22 0.00
N GLU A 180 29.91 1.20 0.39
CA GLU A 180 28.86 0.38 -0.23
C GLU A 180 27.50 1.06 -0.13
N PRO A 181 26.48 0.62 -0.90
CA PRO A 181 25.11 1.05 -0.69
C PRO A 181 24.62 0.66 0.71
N CYS A 182 24.17 1.65 1.48
CA CYS A 182 23.66 1.45 2.84
C CYS A 182 22.50 2.43 3.12
N PRO A 183 21.72 2.22 4.18
CA PRO A 183 20.59 3.10 4.54
C PRO A 183 21.02 4.57 4.67
N ASP A 184 22.13 4.84 5.35
CA ASP A 184 22.62 6.20 5.56
C ASP A 184 22.97 6.91 4.25
N ALA A 185 23.62 6.21 3.30
CA ALA A 185 23.93 6.75 1.98
C ALA A 185 22.66 7.09 1.18
N MET A 186 21.65 6.22 1.25
CA MET A 186 20.36 6.43 0.58
C MET A 186 19.60 7.63 1.16
N VAL A 187 19.63 7.79 2.47
CA VAL A 187 18.97 8.91 3.17
C VAL A 187 19.71 10.22 2.88
N GLU A 188 21.05 10.24 2.93
CA GLU A 188 21.85 11.43 2.58
C GLU A 188 21.58 11.87 1.14
N SER A 189 21.55 10.95 0.18
CA SER A 189 21.17 11.23 -1.21
C SER A 189 19.78 11.86 -1.28
N ALA A 190 18.79 11.24 -0.66
CA ALA A 190 17.40 11.71 -0.71
C ALA A 190 17.23 13.10 -0.09
N LEU A 191 17.84 13.36 1.06
CA LEU A 191 17.80 14.65 1.73
C LEU A 191 18.59 15.72 0.97
N GLY A 192 19.72 15.35 0.36
CA GLY A 192 20.46 16.25 -0.53
C GLY A 192 19.61 16.73 -1.70
N HIS A 193 18.87 15.83 -2.34
CA HIS A 193 17.97 16.18 -3.43
C HIS A 193 16.74 16.97 -2.95
N ALA A 194 16.22 16.66 -1.77
CA ALA A 194 15.11 17.42 -1.18
C ALA A 194 15.51 18.89 -0.90
N ARG A 195 16.71 19.12 -0.37
CA ARG A 195 17.24 20.48 -0.16
C ARG A 195 17.29 21.31 -1.43
N ILE A 196 17.68 20.68 -2.56
CA ILE A 196 17.69 21.40 -3.86
C ILE A 196 16.28 21.91 -4.21
N LEU A 197 15.25 21.12 -3.99
CA LEU A 197 13.86 21.54 -4.25
C LEU A 197 13.39 22.58 -3.24
N ASP A 198 13.73 22.41 -1.96
CA ASP A 198 13.40 23.37 -0.90
C ASP A 198 14.09 24.73 -1.12
N ASP A 199 15.36 24.75 -1.54
CA ASP A 199 16.11 25.99 -1.88
C ASP A 199 15.50 26.71 -3.09
N LEU A 200 14.82 25.97 -3.98
CA LEU A 200 14.05 26.51 -5.10
C LEU A 200 12.61 26.92 -4.71
N GLY A 201 12.24 26.82 -3.42
CA GLY A 201 10.90 27.08 -2.91
C GLY A 201 9.84 26.15 -3.51
N PHE A 202 10.21 24.90 -3.88
CA PHE A 202 9.31 23.92 -4.42
C PHE A 202 9.07 22.80 -3.39
N HIS A 203 7.88 22.81 -2.78
CA HIS A 203 7.53 21.89 -1.69
C HIS A 203 6.52 20.81 -2.09
N ASP A 204 6.02 20.83 -3.32
CA ASP A 204 5.08 19.85 -3.84
C ASP A 204 5.82 18.58 -4.34
N TYR A 205 6.53 17.94 -3.41
CA TYR A 205 7.29 16.73 -3.71
C TYR A 205 7.13 15.63 -2.67
N LYS A 206 7.33 14.40 -3.10
CA LYS A 206 7.41 13.18 -2.29
C LYS A 206 8.73 12.46 -2.53
N ILE A 207 9.13 11.58 -1.60
CA ILE A 207 10.43 10.90 -1.65
C ILE A 207 10.23 9.39 -1.67
N SER A 208 11.10 8.69 -2.41
CA SER A 208 11.24 7.24 -2.33
C SER A 208 12.70 6.84 -2.22
N VAL A 209 13.02 5.94 -1.29
CA VAL A 209 14.31 5.28 -1.12
C VAL A 209 14.10 3.77 -1.22
N LYS A 210 14.50 3.18 -2.33
CA LYS A 210 14.19 1.78 -2.66
C LYS A 210 15.45 0.94 -2.76
N ALA A 211 15.37 -0.29 -2.26
CA ALA A 211 16.38 -1.31 -2.43
C ALA A 211 15.71 -2.66 -2.74
N SER A 212 16.45 -3.59 -3.31
CA SER A 212 16.06 -4.99 -3.48
C SER A 212 16.23 -5.79 -2.18
N ASP A 213 17.11 -5.32 -1.30
CA ASP A 213 17.24 -5.81 0.07
C ASP A 213 16.18 -5.18 0.96
N THR A 214 15.38 -6.02 1.61
CA THR A 214 14.24 -5.60 2.43
C THR A 214 14.69 -4.87 3.70
N PHE A 215 15.78 -5.32 4.33
CA PHE A 215 16.31 -4.69 5.56
C PHE A 215 16.84 -3.29 5.27
N MET A 216 17.62 -3.16 4.19
CA MET A 216 18.14 -1.87 3.74
C MET A 216 17.01 -0.90 3.43
N ALA A 217 15.99 -1.33 2.68
CA ALA A 217 14.85 -0.48 2.34
C ALA A 217 14.10 -0.03 3.59
N VAL A 218 13.77 -0.95 4.51
CA VAL A 218 13.06 -0.64 5.75
C VAL A 218 13.84 0.36 6.61
N ALA A 219 15.14 0.10 6.84
CA ALA A 219 16.00 0.98 7.63
C ALA A 219 16.11 2.39 7.01
N ALA A 220 16.30 2.49 5.69
CA ALA A 220 16.36 3.78 5.00
C ALA A 220 15.05 4.57 5.11
N TYR A 221 13.89 3.91 4.97
CA TYR A 221 12.60 4.58 5.13
C TYR A 221 12.33 5.01 6.57
N GLN A 222 12.76 4.24 7.58
CA GLN A 222 12.64 4.62 8.99
C GLN A 222 13.43 5.89 9.29
N GLN A 223 14.71 5.92 8.91
CA GLN A 223 15.56 7.10 9.09
C GLN A 223 15.01 8.32 8.33
N LEU A 224 14.53 8.10 7.09
CA LEU A 224 13.96 9.19 6.28
C LEU A 224 12.65 9.72 6.91
N ALA A 225 11.83 8.85 7.49
CA ALA A 225 10.60 9.23 8.16
C ALA A 225 10.81 10.15 9.37
N GLU A 226 11.94 10.00 10.05
CA GLU A 226 12.35 10.87 11.16
C GLU A 226 12.97 12.19 10.67
N ALA A 227 13.65 12.16 9.52
CA ALA A 227 14.42 13.29 9.00
C ALA A 227 13.61 14.33 8.21
N THR A 228 12.41 13.99 7.71
CA THR A 228 11.59 14.88 6.88
C THR A 228 10.11 14.67 7.10
N ASN A 229 9.30 15.69 6.84
CA ASN A 229 7.84 15.61 6.78
C ASN A 229 7.30 15.41 5.34
N ALA A 230 8.16 15.28 4.33
CA ALA A 230 7.72 14.98 2.98
C ALA A 230 6.98 13.63 2.92
N PRO A 231 5.97 13.48 2.07
CA PRO A 231 5.30 12.20 1.87
C PRO A 231 6.25 11.14 1.33
N LEU A 232 6.08 9.91 1.78
CA LEU A 232 6.95 8.79 1.42
C LEU A 232 6.22 7.82 0.48
N HIS A 233 6.87 7.55 -0.66
CA HIS A 233 6.42 6.56 -1.63
C HIS A 233 7.15 5.25 -1.41
N LEU A 234 6.48 4.28 -0.79
CA LEU A 234 7.08 3.00 -0.45
C LEU A 234 7.16 2.05 -1.63
N GLY A 235 8.15 1.18 -1.60
CA GLY A 235 8.29 0.05 -2.51
C GLY A 235 9.59 -0.68 -2.29
N ILE A 236 9.55 -1.99 -2.52
CA ILE A 236 10.75 -2.83 -2.67
C ILE A 236 11.00 -2.95 -4.17
N THR A 237 12.20 -2.57 -4.63
CA THR A 237 12.54 -2.67 -6.05
C THR A 237 13.06 -4.06 -6.39
N GLU A 238 12.87 -4.49 -7.65
CA GLU A 238 13.40 -5.78 -8.13
C GLU A 238 13.03 -6.95 -7.22
N ALA A 239 11.77 -6.95 -6.76
CA ALA A 239 11.32 -7.93 -5.78
C ALA A 239 11.19 -9.35 -6.35
N GLY A 240 11.09 -9.49 -7.68
CA GLY A 240 10.99 -10.77 -8.38
C GLY A 240 9.59 -11.06 -8.91
N GLY A 241 9.34 -12.32 -9.29
CA GLY A 241 8.05 -12.76 -9.82
C GLY A 241 6.94 -12.72 -8.78
N ARG A 242 5.68 -12.94 -9.21
CA ARG A 242 4.46 -12.78 -8.40
C ARG A 242 4.61 -13.31 -6.97
N ARG A 243 4.98 -14.58 -6.78
CA ARG A 243 5.02 -15.21 -5.46
C ARG A 243 6.06 -14.55 -4.54
N ILE A 244 7.32 -14.53 -4.95
CA ILE A 244 8.40 -14.03 -4.08
C ILE A 244 8.36 -12.51 -3.96
N GLY A 245 7.98 -11.82 -5.03
CA GLY A 245 7.83 -10.37 -5.03
C GLY A 245 6.71 -9.90 -4.10
N THR A 246 5.59 -10.63 -4.05
CA THR A 246 4.51 -10.38 -3.07
C THR A 246 5.03 -10.55 -1.65
N VAL A 247 5.75 -11.63 -1.35
CA VAL A 247 6.29 -11.88 0.00
C VAL A 247 7.27 -10.77 0.41
N LYS A 248 8.25 -10.44 -0.44
CA LYS A 248 9.22 -9.36 -0.16
C LYS A 248 8.53 -8.00 0.05
N SER A 249 7.62 -7.66 -0.83
CA SER A 249 6.87 -6.40 -0.76
C SER A 249 6.01 -6.32 0.50
N SER A 250 5.32 -7.42 0.85
CA SER A 250 4.49 -7.48 2.05
C SER A 250 5.32 -7.40 3.34
N ILE A 251 6.49 -8.02 3.38
CA ILE A 251 7.39 -7.90 4.54
C ILE A 251 7.92 -6.47 4.67
N GLY A 252 8.49 -5.92 3.60
CA GLY A 252 9.12 -4.59 3.66
C GLY A 252 8.11 -3.46 3.84
N MET A 253 7.16 -3.34 2.92
CA MET A 253 6.15 -2.28 3.01
C MET A 253 5.16 -2.53 4.15
N GLY A 254 4.78 -3.77 4.43
CA GLY A 254 3.90 -4.11 5.54
C GLY A 254 4.49 -3.72 6.89
N ASN A 255 5.79 -3.93 7.10
CA ASN A 255 6.50 -3.47 8.29
C ASN A 255 6.42 -1.94 8.45
N LEU A 256 6.73 -1.19 7.39
CA LEU A 256 6.68 0.28 7.38
C LEU A 256 5.24 0.79 7.61
N LEU A 257 4.28 0.24 6.90
CA LEU A 257 2.86 0.59 7.05
C LEU A 257 2.34 0.31 8.46
N TRP A 258 2.74 -0.82 9.06
CA TRP A 258 2.43 -1.15 10.45
C TRP A 258 2.97 -0.09 11.43
N MET A 259 4.14 0.48 11.15
CA MET A 259 4.71 1.58 11.93
C MET A 259 4.10 2.96 11.60
N GLY A 260 3.12 3.02 10.72
CA GLY A 260 2.50 4.27 10.27
C GLY A 260 3.30 5.04 9.23
N ILE A 261 4.32 4.45 8.65
CA ILE A 261 5.18 5.06 7.63
C ILE A 261 4.68 4.71 6.24
N GLY A 262 4.43 5.73 5.40
CA GLY A 262 4.05 5.57 4.01
C GLY A 262 2.75 6.28 3.64
N ASP A 263 2.79 6.99 2.53
CA ASP A 263 1.68 7.82 2.02
C ASP A 263 1.19 7.33 0.64
N THR A 264 2.05 6.63 -0.08
CA THR A 264 1.73 5.98 -1.35
C THR A 264 2.61 4.75 -1.52
N ILE A 265 2.11 3.71 -2.17
CA ILE A 265 2.82 2.43 -2.33
C ILE A 265 2.87 2.00 -3.79
N ARG A 266 3.95 1.29 -4.17
CA ARG A 266 4.02 0.56 -5.42
C ARG A 266 4.66 -0.81 -5.18
N VAL A 267 3.88 -1.85 -5.40
CA VAL A 267 4.38 -3.23 -5.48
C VAL A 267 5.13 -3.40 -6.79
N SER A 268 6.27 -4.07 -6.78
CA SER A 268 7.09 -4.29 -7.97
C SER A 268 7.16 -5.79 -8.26
N LEU A 269 6.50 -6.22 -9.33
CA LEU A 269 6.46 -7.62 -9.74
C LEU A 269 6.93 -7.78 -11.18
N SER A 270 7.61 -8.88 -11.47
CA SER A 270 7.83 -9.36 -12.85
C SER A 270 6.56 -10.09 -13.31
N ASP A 271 5.45 -9.33 -13.48
CA ASP A 271 4.12 -9.82 -13.82
C ASP A 271 3.25 -8.70 -14.43
N ASP A 272 1.97 -8.99 -14.71
CA ASP A 272 1.01 -7.96 -15.16
C ASP A 272 0.87 -6.86 -14.09
N PRO A 273 0.92 -5.57 -14.49
CA PRO A 273 0.73 -4.45 -13.56
C PRO A 273 -0.56 -4.47 -12.74
N VAL A 274 -1.61 -5.12 -13.23
CA VAL A 274 -2.87 -5.32 -12.49
C VAL A 274 -2.64 -6.13 -11.20
N GLU A 275 -1.75 -7.11 -11.23
CA GLU A 275 -1.42 -7.90 -10.04
C GLU A 275 -0.69 -7.07 -8.98
N GLU A 276 0.13 -6.08 -9.38
CA GLU A 276 0.73 -5.13 -8.44
C GLU A 276 -0.33 -4.32 -7.68
N VAL A 277 -1.40 -3.91 -8.39
CA VAL A 277 -2.53 -3.17 -7.80
C VAL A 277 -3.27 -4.03 -6.78
N LYS A 278 -3.61 -5.27 -7.16
CA LYS A 278 -4.31 -6.22 -6.28
C LYS A 278 -3.51 -6.48 -5.00
N VAL A 279 -2.24 -6.83 -5.12
CA VAL A 279 -1.34 -7.06 -3.96
C VAL A 279 -1.22 -5.79 -3.10
N GLY A 280 -1.16 -4.61 -3.71
CA GLY A 280 -1.14 -3.34 -2.99
C GLY A 280 -2.38 -3.15 -2.12
N PHE A 281 -3.57 -3.39 -2.67
CA PHE A 281 -4.82 -3.33 -1.90
C PHE A 281 -4.93 -4.43 -0.85
N ASP A 282 -4.46 -5.64 -1.14
CA ASP A 282 -4.48 -6.74 -0.16
C ASP A 282 -3.62 -6.44 1.06
N MET A 283 -2.45 -5.82 0.87
CA MET A 283 -1.62 -5.34 1.99
C MET A 283 -2.34 -4.26 2.81
N LEU A 284 -2.91 -3.24 2.17
CA LEU A 284 -3.61 -2.17 2.87
C LEU A 284 -4.86 -2.68 3.59
N LYS A 285 -5.60 -3.59 2.96
CA LYS A 285 -6.79 -4.25 3.53
C LYS A 285 -6.42 -5.09 4.74
N SER A 286 -5.34 -5.89 4.65
CA SER A 286 -4.86 -6.73 5.76
C SER A 286 -4.44 -5.92 6.99
N LEU A 287 -4.01 -4.67 6.80
CA LEU A 287 -3.65 -3.76 7.87
C LEU A 287 -4.81 -2.82 8.31
N GLY A 288 -5.98 -2.92 7.67
CA GLY A 288 -7.11 -2.03 7.96
C GLY A 288 -6.86 -0.57 7.58
N LEU A 289 -5.86 -0.28 6.74
CA LEU A 289 -5.49 1.08 6.34
C LEU A 289 -6.34 1.61 5.19
N ARG A 290 -6.75 0.73 4.29
CA ARG A 290 -7.65 1.04 3.19
C ARG A 290 -8.32 -0.24 2.71
N THR A 291 -9.60 -0.16 2.43
CA THR A 291 -10.39 -1.31 2.00
C THR A 291 -10.90 -1.10 0.57
N ARG A 292 -10.79 -2.14 -0.24
CA ARG A 292 -11.40 -2.24 -1.57
C ARG A 292 -11.69 -3.72 -1.83
N GLY A 293 -12.88 -3.99 -2.35
CA GLY A 293 -13.28 -5.33 -2.75
C GLY A 293 -13.65 -6.25 -1.59
N VAL A 294 -14.00 -7.47 -1.94
CA VAL A 294 -14.37 -8.48 -0.98
C VAL A 294 -13.14 -9.03 -0.26
N ASN A 295 -13.19 -9.07 1.06
CA ASN A 295 -12.17 -9.69 1.90
C ASN A 295 -12.65 -11.09 2.30
N ILE A 296 -12.12 -12.12 1.65
CA ILE A 296 -12.48 -13.51 1.94
C ILE A 296 -11.60 -14.05 3.05
N ILE A 297 -12.22 -14.44 4.15
CA ILE A 297 -11.60 -15.11 5.30
C ILE A 297 -11.93 -16.58 5.18
N SER A 298 -10.93 -17.43 4.98
CA SER A 298 -11.14 -18.85 4.78
C SER A 298 -10.25 -19.72 5.66
N CYS A 299 -10.74 -20.90 6.04
CA CYS A 299 -9.90 -21.88 6.74
C CYS A 299 -8.97 -22.61 5.77
N PRO A 300 -7.81 -23.12 6.24
CA PRO A 300 -6.84 -23.80 5.39
C PRO A 300 -7.30 -25.19 4.91
N SER A 301 -8.56 -25.55 5.15
CA SER A 301 -9.13 -26.87 4.89
C SER A 301 -8.52 -27.99 5.76
N CYS A 302 -9.32 -28.94 6.17
CA CYS A 302 -8.86 -30.13 6.92
C CYS A 302 -9.91 -31.24 6.81
N SER A 303 -9.66 -32.41 7.42
CA SER A 303 -10.57 -33.55 7.39
C SER A 303 -11.96 -33.31 7.98
N ARG A 304 -12.20 -32.19 8.67
CA ARG A 304 -13.51 -31.81 9.22
C ARG A 304 -14.38 -31.02 8.24
N GLN A 305 -13.86 -30.66 7.06
CA GLN A 305 -14.61 -29.87 6.08
C GLN A 305 -15.86 -30.62 5.58
N GLY A 306 -16.97 -29.90 5.48
CA GLY A 306 -18.23 -30.39 4.92
C GLY A 306 -18.38 -30.13 3.42
N PHE A 307 -17.45 -29.38 2.81
CA PHE A 307 -17.37 -29.06 1.38
C PHE A 307 -15.93 -28.73 0.96
N ASP A 308 -15.66 -28.68 -0.33
CA ASP A 308 -14.35 -28.30 -0.86
C ASP A 308 -14.10 -26.78 -0.72
N VAL A 309 -13.49 -26.39 0.39
CA VAL A 309 -13.18 -24.98 0.70
C VAL A 309 -12.21 -24.38 -0.33
N ILE A 310 -11.21 -25.13 -0.77
CA ILE A 310 -10.15 -24.61 -1.67
C ILE A 310 -10.74 -24.20 -3.01
N SER A 311 -11.50 -25.11 -3.64
CA SER A 311 -12.16 -24.83 -4.91
C SER A 311 -13.21 -23.72 -4.79
N THR A 312 -13.99 -23.74 -3.70
CA THR A 312 -15.01 -22.72 -3.42
C THR A 312 -14.39 -21.32 -3.30
N VAL A 313 -13.33 -21.17 -2.52
CA VAL A 313 -12.65 -19.87 -2.33
C VAL A 313 -12.09 -19.36 -3.64
N LYS A 314 -11.40 -20.22 -4.41
CA LYS A 314 -10.86 -19.83 -5.73
C LYS A 314 -11.97 -19.32 -6.66
N THR A 315 -13.09 -20.03 -6.74
CA THR A 315 -14.23 -19.61 -7.57
C THR A 315 -14.84 -18.30 -7.10
N LEU A 316 -14.96 -18.11 -5.79
CA LEU A 316 -15.48 -16.85 -5.22
C LEU A 316 -14.53 -15.67 -5.47
N GLU A 317 -13.21 -15.85 -5.32
CA GLU A 317 -12.22 -14.83 -5.65
C GLU A 317 -12.31 -14.39 -7.11
N GLU A 318 -12.47 -15.33 -8.03
CA GLU A 318 -12.64 -15.04 -9.47
C GLU A 318 -13.97 -14.32 -9.76
N ARG A 319 -15.08 -14.82 -9.22
CA ARG A 319 -16.42 -14.29 -9.48
C ARG A 319 -16.68 -12.94 -8.82
N LEU A 320 -16.06 -12.67 -7.67
CA LEU A 320 -16.24 -11.43 -6.92
C LEU A 320 -15.17 -10.38 -7.19
N ALA A 321 -14.22 -10.64 -8.10
CA ALA A 321 -13.11 -9.75 -8.42
C ALA A 321 -13.55 -8.34 -8.90
N HIS A 322 -14.75 -8.24 -9.49
CA HIS A 322 -15.33 -6.98 -9.99
C HIS A 322 -15.93 -6.10 -8.90
N ILE A 323 -16.18 -6.63 -7.71
CA ILE A 323 -16.76 -5.89 -6.59
C ILE A 323 -15.70 -4.95 -6.00
N ALA A 324 -16.02 -3.67 -5.95
CA ALA A 324 -15.14 -2.63 -5.38
C ALA A 324 -15.49 -2.27 -3.92
N GLU A 325 -16.71 -2.56 -3.49
CA GLU A 325 -17.24 -2.26 -2.17
C GLU A 325 -16.55 -3.11 -1.09
N PRO A 326 -16.23 -2.53 0.08
CA PRO A 326 -15.59 -3.27 1.17
C PRO A 326 -16.62 -4.19 1.84
N ILE A 327 -16.51 -5.47 1.57
CA ILE A 327 -17.35 -6.52 2.14
C ILE A 327 -16.46 -7.60 2.74
N THR A 328 -16.77 -8.05 3.95
CA THR A 328 -16.10 -9.19 4.57
C THR A 328 -16.94 -10.46 4.39
N LEU A 329 -16.28 -11.54 3.93
CA LEU A 329 -16.92 -12.83 3.66
C LEU A 329 -16.13 -13.95 4.32
N SER A 330 -16.74 -14.72 5.22
CA SER A 330 -16.10 -15.92 5.79
C SER A 330 -16.56 -17.20 5.12
N ILE A 331 -15.61 -18.05 4.72
CA ILE A 331 -15.84 -19.37 4.09
C ILE A 331 -15.12 -20.43 4.91
N ILE A 332 -15.84 -21.06 5.82
CA ILE A 332 -15.25 -22.01 6.79
C ILE A 332 -15.89 -23.39 6.64
N GLY A 333 -15.06 -24.39 6.41
CA GLY A 333 -15.49 -25.76 6.08
C GLY A 333 -16.17 -26.52 7.20
N CYS A 334 -16.16 -26.07 8.46
CA CYS A 334 -16.74 -26.80 9.58
C CYS A 334 -17.27 -25.90 10.70
N VAL A 335 -18.11 -26.47 11.56
CA VAL A 335 -18.74 -25.77 12.69
C VAL A 335 -17.78 -25.40 13.83
N VAL A 336 -16.51 -25.82 13.82
CA VAL A 336 -15.60 -25.56 14.92
C VAL A 336 -15.22 -24.08 15.00
N ASN A 337 -14.77 -23.50 13.88
CA ASN A 337 -14.42 -22.08 13.80
C ASN A 337 -15.47 -21.26 13.02
N GLY A 338 -16.30 -21.95 12.22
CA GLY A 338 -17.23 -21.31 11.31
C GLY A 338 -18.17 -20.28 11.94
N PRO A 339 -18.91 -20.62 13.01
CA PRO A 339 -19.81 -19.67 13.65
C PRO A 339 -19.08 -18.44 14.22
N GLY A 340 -17.89 -18.64 14.80
CA GLY A 340 -17.08 -17.53 15.35
C GLY A 340 -16.56 -16.57 14.28
N GLU A 341 -16.05 -17.09 13.17
CA GLU A 341 -15.59 -16.26 12.04
C GLU A 341 -16.78 -15.56 11.36
N ALA A 342 -17.87 -16.28 11.13
CA ALA A 342 -19.07 -15.72 10.52
C ALA A 342 -19.71 -14.61 11.37
N ALA A 343 -19.60 -14.68 12.69
CA ALA A 343 -20.11 -13.63 13.59
C ALA A 343 -19.38 -12.29 13.45
N MET A 344 -18.14 -12.31 12.89
CA MET A 344 -17.30 -11.11 12.71
C MET A 344 -17.30 -10.58 11.28
N THR A 345 -18.08 -11.19 10.37
CA THR A 345 -18.11 -10.83 8.96
C THR A 345 -19.50 -10.37 8.51
N ASP A 346 -19.52 -9.65 7.39
CA ASP A 346 -20.77 -9.18 6.79
C ASP A 346 -21.62 -10.35 6.29
N LEU A 347 -20.96 -11.31 5.63
CA LEU A 347 -21.54 -12.53 5.13
C LEU A 347 -20.64 -13.70 5.53
N GLY A 348 -21.22 -14.88 5.73
CA GLY A 348 -20.43 -16.06 6.05
C GLY A 348 -21.14 -17.35 5.67
N PHE A 349 -20.36 -18.35 5.25
CA PHE A 349 -20.85 -19.71 5.06
C PHE A 349 -20.02 -20.69 5.88
N THR A 350 -20.72 -21.52 6.64
CA THR A 350 -20.12 -22.52 7.53
C THR A 350 -20.61 -23.91 7.17
N GLY A 351 -19.70 -24.79 6.82
CA GLY A 351 -20.05 -26.21 6.60
C GLY A 351 -20.58 -26.86 7.87
N GLY A 352 -21.74 -27.48 7.81
CA GLY A 352 -22.39 -28.08 8.97
C GLY A 352 -22.75 -29.55 8.84
N GLY A 353 -22.73 -30.08 7.61
CA GLY A 353 -23.09 -31.47 7.30
C GLY A 353 -22.49 -31.92 5.99
N LYS A 354 -22.84 -33.16 5.55
CA LYS A 354 -22.25 -33.74 4.33
C LYS A 354 -22.70 -33.01 3.03
N GLU A 355 -23.82 -32.33 3.01
CA GLU A 355 -24.38 -31.73 1.81
C GLU A 355 -24.98 -30.32 2.03
N SER A 356 -24.83 -29.76 3.21
CA SER A 356 -25.37 -28.44 3.55
C SER A 356 -24.54 -27.71 4.59
N GLY A 357 -24.65 -26.38 4.59
CA GLY A 357 -24.05 -25.50 5.56
C GLY A 357 -25.05 -24.43 6.02
N MET A 358 -24.56 -23.55 6.88
CA MET A 358 -25.32 -22.42 7.44
C MET A 358 -24.80 -21.12 6.83
N MET A 359 -25.70 -20.35 6.23
CA MET A 359 -25.45 -18.98 5.81
C MET A 359 -25.60 -18.03 6.99
N TYR A 360 -24.72 -17.05 7.08
CA TYR A 360 -24.73 -15.98 8.08
C TYR A 360 -24.81 -14.63 7.36
N VAL A 361 -25.65 -13.74 7.90
CA VAL A 361 -25.82 -12.38 7.41
C VAL A 361 -25.64 -11.42 8.59
N SER A 362 -24.73 -10.46 8.46
CA SER A 362 -24.41 -9.49 9.52
C SER A 362 -24.12 -10.15 10.88
N GLY A 363 -23.32 -11.20 10.84
CA GLY A 363 -22.88 -11.94 12.02
C GLY A 363 -23.91 -12.91 12.62
N ARG A 364 -25.09 -13.07 12.05
CA ARG A 364 -26.16 -13.92 12.58
C ARG A 364 -26.48 -15.08 11.65
N PRO A 365 -26.77 -16.28 12.20
CA PRO A 365 -27.31 -17.39 11.40
C PRO A 365 -28.59 -16.95 10.70
N ASP A 366 -28.69 -17.22 9.39
CA ASP A 366 -29.84 -16.83 8.59
C ASP A 366 -30.61 -18.07 8.11
N HIS A 367 -30.03 -18.86 7.18
CA HIS A 367 -30.68 -20.05 6.66
C HIS A 367 -29.67 -21.16 6.32
N LYS A 368 -30.18 -22.38 6.20
CA LYS A 368 -29.40 -23.52 5.68
C LYS A 368 -29.43 -23.49 4.15
N LEU A 369 -28.27 -23.84 3.58
CA LEU A 369 -28.07 -23.84 2.14
C LEU A 369 -27.35 -25.13 1.73
N SER A 370 -27.72 -25.68 0.56
CA SER A 370 -27.01 -26.83 0.00
C SER A 370 -25.60 -26.45 -0.46
N ASN A 371 -24.66 -27.39 -0.41
CA ASN A 371 -23.31 -27.14 -0.93
C ASN A 371 -23.32 -26.94 -2.45
N ALA A 372 -24.30 -27.43 -3.17
CA ALA A 372 -24.42 -27.29 -4.61
C ALA A 372 -24.78 -25.85 -5.02
N ASP A 373 -25.66 -25.20 -4.25
CA ASP A 373 -26.17 -23.86 -4.55
C ASP A 373 -25.36 -22.75 -3.87
N MET A 374 -24.42 -23.14 -3.01
CA MET A 374 -23.69 -22.22 -2.10
C MET A 374 -22.97 -21.09 -2.83
N VAL A 375 -22.21 -21.41 -3.88
CA VAL A 375 -21.40 -20.40 -4.58
C VAL A 375 -22.27 -19.36 -5.25
N ASP A 376 -23.30 -19.78 -5.97
CA ASP A 376 -24.22 -18.87 -6.68
C ASP A 376 -24.97 -17.99 -5.70
N HIS A 377 -25.47 -18.56 -4.60
CA HIS A 377 -26.16 -17.81 -3.59
C HIS A 377 -25.25 -16.78 -2.87
N ILE A 378 -24.02 -17.17 -2.52
CA ILE A 378 -23.05 -16.25 -1.91
C ILE A 378 -22.75 -15.08 -2.85
N VAL A 379 -22.51 -15.35 -4.14
CA VAL A 379 -22.25 -14.31 -5.14
C VAL A 379 -23.44 -13.34 -5.19
N GLU A 380 -24.66 -13.83 -5.29
CA GLU A 380 -25.87 -13.01 -5.30
C GLU A 380 -25.99 -12.14 -4.03
N GLN A 381 -25.75 -12.69 -2.84
CA GLN A 381 -25.81 -11.95 -1.57
C GLN A 381 -24.72 -10.87 -1.50
N VAL A 382 -23.51 -11.15 -1.99
CA VAL A 382 -22.42 -10.16 -2.05
C VAL A 382 -22.76 -9.03 -3.02
N GLU A 383 -23.27 -9.33 -4.21
CA GLU A 383 -23.68 -8.35 -5.21
C GLU A 383 -24.81 -7.46 -4.70
N GLN A 384 -25.83 -8.04 -4.08
CA GLN A 384 -26.92 -7.28 -3.44
C GLN A 384 -26.41 -6.36 -2.31
N LYS A 385 -25.45 -6.83 -1.52
CA LYS A 385 -24.83 -6.00 -0.48
C LYS A 385 -24.00 -4.87 -1.08
N ALA A 386 -23.22 -5.16 -2.12
CA ALA A 386 -22.42 -4.18 -2.84
C ALA A 386 -23.33 -3.04 -3.39
N GLU A 387 -24.43 -3.39 -4.03
CA GLU A 387 -25.39 -2.42 -4.55
C GLU A 387 -25.97 -1.53 -3.45
N ARG A 388 -26.36 -2.12 -2.32
CA ARG A 388 -26.83 -1.34 -1.15
C ARG A 388 -25.77 -0.35 -0.66
N LEU A 389 -24.51 -0.76 -0.59
CA LEU A 389 -23.42 0.12 -0.18
C LEU A 389 -23.15 1.25 -1.19
N ARG A 390 -23.29 0.99 -2.49
CA ARG A 390 -23.22 2.02 -3.55
C ARG A 390 -24.29 3.08 -3.38
N LEU A 391 -25.53 2.63 -3.21
CA LEU A 391 -26.68 3.54 -3.01
C LEU A 391 -26.54 4.38 -1.75
N GLN A 392 -26.08 3.79 -0.64
CA GLN A 392 -25.81 4.52 0.59
C GLN A 392 -24.76 5.61 0.41
N ARG A 393 -23.63 5.31 -0.22
CA ARG A 393 -22.57 6.29 -0.51
C ARG A 393 -23.05 7.41 -1.43
N ALA A 394 -23.82 7.08 -2.46
CA ALA A 394 -24.39 8.08 -3.35
C ALA A 394 -25.33 9.05 -2.60
N ALA A 395 -26.16 8.54 -1.69
CA ALA A 395 -27.02 9.34 -0.86
C ALA A 395 -26.24 10.24 0.13
N GLU A 396 -25.18 9.73 0.74
CA GLU A 396 -24.29 10.50 1.63
C GLU A 396 -23.58 11.63 0.89
N THR A 397 -23.12 11.40 -0.35
CA THR A 397 -22.48 12.42 -1.18
C THR A 397 -23.44 13.55 -1.51
N VAL A 398 -24.67 13.23 -1.92
CA VAL A 398 -25.72 14.23 -2.23
C VAL A 398 -26.13 15.03 -0.98
N ALA A 399 -26.09 14.41 0.20
CA ALA A 399 -26.43 15.09 1.46
C ALA A 399 -25.30 16.01 1.99
N ALA A 400 -24.09 15.86 1.48
CA ALA A 400 -22.92 16.65 1.88
C ALA A 400 -22.65 17.85 0.95
N GLU A 401 -23.29 17.91 -0.21
CA GLU A 401 -23.34 19.05 -1.15
C GLU A 401 -24.48 20.02 -0.80
#